data_a738033e4bd533f6b6a74719f7b0ce2a
#
_entry.id   a738033e4bd533f6b6a74719f7b0ce2a
#
_cell.length_a   1.000
_cell.length_b   1.000
_cell.length_c   1.000
_cell.angle_alpha   90.00
_cell.angle_beta   90.00
_cell.angle_gamma   90.00
#
_symmetry.space_group_name_H-M   'P 1'
#
loop_
_entity.id
_entity.type
_entity.pdbx_description
1 polymer ?
#
loop_
_entity_poly.entity_id
_entity_poly.type
_entity_poly.pdbx_seq_one_letter_code
_entity_poly.pdbx_strand_id
1 'polypeptide(L)'
;MDKIVLICATGRSGSTTLQRIINIIPNSNICGENFGAVNSLLEFYRRIKTTTFEYVPGHLRPASYEDIISKNVKPSWYNSYNFQQTVSMIKMLIASLFKNSETTNVWGFKEIRYDNGNINYIKEFKELFPETKVIIQVRANIQAQSQSNWFKKDKNALQYLNTLNNEFYNFYNQNKEWCYFTTFEKMFDKANVKKIFEFIECQEHYDENKIKQILDNNIKD
;
A
#
# COMPACT_ATOMS: atom_id res chain seq x y z
N MET A 1 -17.16 3.79 -10.27
CA MET A 1 -16.12 2.79 -9.89
C MET A 1 -15.27 3.42 -8.81
N ASP A 2 -14.98 2.68 -7.74
CA ASP A 2 -14.17 3.19 -6.65
C ASP A 2 -12.72 3.42 -7.12
N LYS A 3 -12.09 4.47 -6.60
CA LYS A 3 -10.66 4.72 -6.77
C LYS A 3 -9.93 4.33 -5.49
N ILE A 4 -8.93 3.51 -5.60
CA ILE A 4 -8.16 3.03 -4.45
C ILE A 4 -6.77 3.63 -4.49
N VAL A 5 -6.41 4.34 -3.41
CA VAL A 5 -5.12 5.05 -3.30
C VAL A 5 -4.34 4.52 -2.11
N LEU A 6 -3.17 3.99 -2.38
CA LEU A 6 -2.24 3.56 -1.36
C LEU A 6 -1.05 4.52 -1.30
N ILE A 7 -0.80 5.11 -0.13
CA ILE A 7 0.39 5.94 0.11
C ILE A 7 1.42 5.09 0.85
N CYS A 8 2.49 4.74 0.15
CA CYS A 8 3.62 4.00 0.71
C CYS A 8 4.75 4.97 1.01
N ALA A 9 5.25 4.97 2.23
CA ALA A 9 6.19 6.01 2.62
C ALA A 9 7.23 5.51 3.62
N THR A 10 8.31 6.25 3.77
CA THR A 10 9.21 6.12 4.92
C THR A 10 8.68 6.95 6.09
N GLY A 11 8.96 6.53 7.30
CA GLY A 11 8.60 7.30 8.50
C GLY A 11 9.18 8.72 8.44
N ARG A 12 8.42 9.72 8.88
CA ARG A 12 8.84 11.14 8.90
C ARG A 12 9.13 11.75 7.52
N SER A 13 8.55 11.21 6.46
CA SER A 13 8.64 11.73 5.09
C SER A 13 7.51 12.72 4.72
N GLY A 14 6.69 13.15 5.66
CA GLY A 14 5.56 14.04 5.40
C GLY A 14 4.34 13.36 4.76
N SER A 15 4.26 12.04 4.80
CA SER A 15 3.17 11.27 4.20
C SER A 15 1.79 11.58 4.79
N THR A 16 1.72 12.02 6.05
CA THR A 16 0.49 12.52 6.67
C THR A 16 0.00 13.82 6.01
N THR A 17 0.92 14.69 5.60
CA THR A 17 0.56 15.91 4.85
C THR A 17 0.00 15.54 3.49
N LEU A 18 0.62 14.61 2.77
CA LEU A 18 0.09 14.10 1.49
C LEU A 18 -1.28 13.44 1.65
N GLN A 19 -1.47 12.64 2.69
CA GLN A 19 -2.77 12.05 3.03
C GLN A 19 -3.85 13.14 3.20
N ARG A 20 -3.55 14.22 3.92
CA ARG A 20 -4.46 15.36 4.10
C ARG A 20 -4.76 16.06 2.79
N ILE A 21 -3.76 16.24 1.92
CA ILE A 21 -3.91 16.84 0.60
C ILE A 21 -4.86 16.00 -0.25
N ILE A 22 -4.72 14.67 -0.29
CA ILE A 22 -5.63 13.82 -1.07
C ILE A 22 -7.05 13.84 -0.48
N ASN A 23 -7.18 13.91 0.84
CA ASN A 23 -8.47 13.97 1.51
C ASN A 23 -9.25 15.30 1.34
N ILE A 24 -8.75 16.26 0.54
CA ILE A 24 -9.60 17.39 0.09
C ILE A 24 -10.62 16.96 -0.98
N ILE A 25 -10.43 15.80 -1.60
CA ILE A 25 -11.35 15.22 -2.57
C ILE A 25 -12.67 14.89 -1.87
N PRO A 26 -13.82 15.36 -2.35
CA PRO A 26 -15.11 15.03 -1.77
C PRO A 26 -15.36 13.52 -1.73
N ASN A 27 -15.94 13.04 -0.65
CA ASN A 27 -16.22 11.62 -0.42
C ASN A 27 -14.97 10.71 -0.49
N SER A 28 -13.80 11.27 -0.17
CA SER A 28 -12.57 10.48 0.01
C SER A 28 -12.38 10.04 1.46
N ASN A 29 -11.77 8.89 1.63
CA ASN A 29 -11.31 8.40 2.93
C ASN A 29 -9.96 7.68 2.80
N ILE A 30 -8.89 8.47 2.74
CA ILE A 30 -7.54 7.93 2.87
C ILE A 30 -7.17 7.91 4.35
N CYS A 31 -7.17 6.73 4.93
CA CYS A 31 -6.86 6.53 6.34
C CYS A 31 -5.37 6.65 6.66
N GLY A 32 -5.03 6.78 7.94
CA GLY A 32 -3.67 6.74 8.44
C GLY A 32 -3.09 5.33 8.47
N GLU A 33 -2.02 5.19 9.23
CA GLU A 33 -1.34 3.92 9.46
C GLU A 33 -2.26 2.92 10.19
N ASN A 34 -2.24 1.68 9.71
CA ASN A 34 -3.02 0.59 10.30
C ASN A 34 -2.16 -0.37 11.15
N PHE A 35 -0.95 0.03 11.53
CA PHE A 35 0.02 -0.77 12.28
C PHE A 35 0.35 -2.12 11.64
N GLY A 36 0.26 -2.21 10.31
CA GLY A 36 0.52 -3.45 9.57
C GLY A 36 -0.63 -4.46 9.61
N ALA A 37 -1.83 -4.07 10.06
CA ALA A 37 -2.99 -4.97 10.05
C ALA A 37 -3.31 -5.48 8.64
N VAL A 38 -3.27 -4.61 7.63
CA VAL A 38 -3.42 -5.02 6.23
C VAL A 38 -2.29 -5.94 5.79
N ASN A 39 -1.05 -5.67 6.19
CA ASN A 39 0.08 -6.54 5.85
C ASN A 39 -0.13 -7.97 6.42
N SER A 40 -0.75 -8.10 7.59
CA SER A 40 -1.09 -9.42 8.16
C SER A 40 -2.14 -10.16 7.33
N LEU A 41 -3.12 -9.45 6.76
CA LEU A 41 -4.10 -10.04 5.84
C LEU A 41 -3.46 -10.43 4.50
N LEU A 42 -2.53 -9.64 4.00
CA LEU A 42 -1.78 -9.95 2.79
C LEU A 42 -0.83 -11.13 3.00
N GLU A 43 -0.21 -11.24 4.17
CA GLU A 43 0.57 -12.41 4.55
C GLU A 43 -0.31 -13.68 4.61
N PHE A 44 -1.51 -13.58 5.20
CA PHE A 44 -2.47 -14.67 5.18
C PHE A 44 -2.85 -15.06 3.74
N TYR A 45 -3.19 -14.08 2.89
CA TYR A 45 -3.47 -14.30 1.48
C TYR A 45 -2.33 -15.03 0.78
N ARG A 46 -1.10 -14.56 0.93
CA ARG A 46 0.09 -15.16 0.33
C ARG A 46 0.26 -16.63 0.76
N ARG A 47 0.11 -16.91 2.05
CA ARG A 47 0.24 -18.27 2.59
C ARG A 47 -0.80 -19.22 2.03
N ILE A 48 -2.07 -18.83 1.98
CA ILE A 48 -3.11 -19.70 1.42
C ILE A 48 -2.93 -19.88 -0.10
N LYS A 49 -2.52 -18.84 -0.82
CA LYS A 49 -2.20 -18.92 -2.26
C LYS A 49 -1.07 -19.91 -2.51
N THR A 50 0.03 -19.78 -1.79
CA THR A 50 1.19 -20.66 -1.90
C THR A 50 0.82 -22.11 -1.62
N THR A 51 0.10 -22.37 -0.53
CA THR A 51 -0.28 -23.74 -0.16
C THR A 51 -1.35 -24.35 -1.08
N THR A 52 -2.15 -23.52 -1.76
CA THR A 52 -3.18 -24.01 -2.68
C THR A 52 -2.63 -24.22 -4.10
N PHE A 53 -1.80 -23.31 -4.61
CA PHE A 53 -1.41 -23.29 -6.03
C PHE A 53 0.07 -23.52 -6.29
N GLU A 54 0.96 -23.01 -5.44
CA GLU A 54 2.39 -23.00 -5.71
C GLU A 54 3.12 -24.18 -5.07
N TYR A 55 2.70 -24.54 -3.88
CA TYR A 55 3.41 -25.56 -3.10
C TYR A 55 3.14 -26.98 -3.58
N VAL A 56 1.95 -27.26 -4.11
CA VAL A 56 1.59 -28.58 -4.66
C VAL A 56 1.74 -28.52 -6.18
N PRO A 57 2.67 -29.30 -6.79
CA PRO A 57 2.79 -29.38 -8.22
C PRO A 57 1.45 -29.71 -8.89
N GLY A 58 1.14 -29.05 -10.01
CA GLY A 58 -0.17 -29.14 -10.66
C GLY A 58 -0.63 -30.56 -10.96
N HIS A 59 0.30 -31.44 -11.40
CA HIS A 59 0.03 -32.85 -11.68
C HIS A 59 -0.22 -33.72 -10.44
N LEU A 60 0.07 -33.20 -9.25
CA LEU A 60 -0.16 -33.87 -7.96
C LEU A 60 -1.36 -33.28 -7.21
N ARG A 61 -2.02 -32.25 -7.75
CA ARG A 61 -3.21 -31.66 -7.12
C ARG A 61 -4.38 -32.59 -7.34
N PRO A 62 -5.07 -33.01 -6.25
CA PRO A 62 -6.27 -33.80 -6.40
C PRO A 62 -7.36 -32.99 -7.11
N ALA A 63 -8.08 -33.65 -7.99
CA ALA A 63 -9.20 -33.04 -8.70
C ALA A 63 -10.47 -33.03 -7.84
N SER A 64 -10.56 -33.95 -6.89
CA SER A 64 -11.76 -34.16 -6.06
C SER A 64 -11.42 -34.61 -4.64
N TYR A 65 -12.44 -34.61 -3.78
CA TYR A 65 -12.33 -35.13 -2.43
C TYR A 65 -12.12 -36.66 -2.44
N GLU A 66 -12.68 -37.36 -3.40
CA GLU A 66 -12.49 -38.80 -3.61
C GLU A 66 -11.02 -39.14 -3.88
N ASP A 67 -10.30 -38.31 -4.62
CA ASP A 67 -8.87 -38.50 -4.87
C ASP A 67 -8.06 -38.45 -3.58
N ILE A 68 -8.45 -37.61 -2.64
CA ILE A 68 -7.80 -37.47 -1.33
C ILE A 68 -8.02 -38.72 -0.50
N ILE A 69 -9.29 -39.22 -0.43
CA ILE A 69 -9.69 -40.39 0.37
C ILE A 69 -9.05 -41.66 -0.19
N SER A 70 -8.95 -41.78 -1.50
CA SER A 70 -8.38 -42.98 -2.15
C SER A 70 -6.85 -43.10 -1.94
N LYS A 71 -6.20 -42.10 -1.33
CA LYS A 71 -4.74 -42.06 -1.10
C LYS A 71 -3.91 -42.16 -2.39
N ASN A 72 -4.49 -41.89 -3.53
CA ASN A 72 -3.81 -41.91 -4.82
C ASN A 72 -3.01 -40.65 -5.09
N VAL A 73 -3.11 -39.65 -4.19
CA VAL A 73 -2.52 -38.33 -4.33
C VAL A 73 -1.29 -38.19 -3.47
N LYS A 74 -0.21 -37.72 -4.06
CA LYS A 74 1.00 -37.31 -3.35
C LYS A 74 1.32 -35.85 -3.72
N PRO A 75 1.64 -35.00 -2.74
CA PRO A 75 1.64 -35.26 -1.29
C PRO A 75 0.22 -35.54 -0.78
N SER A 76 0.10 -36.35 0.25
CA SER A 76 -1.18 -36.71 0.87
C SER A 76 -1.83 -35.57 1.67
N TRP A 77 -1.12 -34.48 1.85
CA TRP A 77 -1.65 -33.25 2.42
C TRP A 77 -2.12 -32.32 1.31
N TYR A 78 -3.40 -32.05 1.30
CA TYR A 78 -4.07 -31.23 0.33
C TYR A 78 -4.95 -30.20 1.04
N ASN A 79 -4.82 -28.96 0.62
CA ASN A 79 -5.61 -27.86 1.15
C ASN A 79 -6.73 -27.51 0.15
N SER A 80 -7.92 -28.03 0.39
CA SER A 80 -9.11 -27.76 -0.43
C SER A 80 -9.78 -26.44 -0.04
N TYR A 81 -8.99 -25.36 0.04
CA TYR A 81 -9.54 -24.04 0.30
C TYR A 81 -10.46 -23.59 -0.83
N ASN A 82 -11.61 -23.05 -0.49
CA ASN A 82 -12.37 -22.26 -1.45
C ASN A 82 -11.65 -20.91 -1.64
N PHE A 83 -10.58 -20.94 -2.44
CA PHE A 83 -9.66 -19.81 -2.59
C PHE A 83 -10.38 -18.56 -3.08
N GLN A 84 -11.27 -18.67 -4.07
CA GLN A 84 -12.01 -17.53 -4.62
C GLN A 84 -12.93 -16.88 -3.57
N GLN A 85 -13.62 -17.67 -2.79
CA GLN A 85 -14.46 -17.17 -1.70
C GLN A 85 -13.58 -16.48 -0.63
N THR A 86 -12.46 -17.10 -0.26
CA THR A 86 -11.53 -16.52 0.74
C THR A 86 -10.97 -15.19 0.26
N VAL A 87 -10.56 -15.09 -1.00
CA VAL A 87 -10.11 -13.83 -1.61
C VAL A 87 -11.20 -12.76 -1.54
N SER A 88 -12.43 -13.13 -1.89
CA SER A 88 -13.58 -12.21 -1.82
C SER A 88 -13.81 -11.68 -0.39
N MET A 89 -13.70 -12.55 0.61
CA MET A 89 -13.84 -12.17 2.02
C MET A 89 -12.70 -11.25 2.48
N ILE A 90 -11.45 -11.51 2.06
CA ILE A 90 -10.30 -10.63 2.35
C ILE A 90 -10.53 -9.24 1.73
N LYS A 91 -10.96 -9.18 0.48
CA LYS A 91 -11.26 -7.91 -0.19
C LYS A 91 -12.36 -7.14 0.53
N MET A 92 -13.45 -7.82 0.91
CA MET A 92 -14.54 -7.21 1.67
C MET A 92 -14.06 -6.68 3.02
N LEU A 93 -13.25 -7.45 3.74
CA LEU A 93 -12.71 -7.04 5.03
C LEU A 93 -11.82 -5.80 4.89
N ILE A 94 -10.90 -5.78 3.93
CA ILE A 94 -10.04 -4.62 3.68
C ILE A 94 -10.88 -3.40 3.28
N ALA A 95 -11.84 -3.57 2.37
CA ALA A 95 -12.71 -2.47 1.97
C ALA A 95 -13.52 -1.92 3.14
N SER A 96 -14.04 -2.76 4.03
CA SER A 96 -14.81 -2.33 5.20
C SER A 96 -14.00 -1.52 6.22
N LEU A 97 -12.67 -1.68 6.24
CA LEU A 97 -11.80 -0.87 7.10
C LEU A 97 -11.67 0.58 6.62
N PHE A 98 -11.73 0.80 5.31
CA PHE A 98 -11.38 2.09 4.71
C PHE A 98 -12.54 2.78 3.99
N LYS A 99 -13.51 2.04 3.51
CA LYS A 99 -14.72 2.59 2.90
C LYS A 99 -15.77 2.82 3.97
N ASN A 100 -15.73 3.98 4.61
CA ASN A 100 -16.52 4.31 5.80
C ASN A 100 -17.99 4.68 5.53
N SER A 101 -18.38 4.82 4.25
CA SER A 101 -19.77 5.06 3.84
C SER A 101 -20.02 4.57 2.42
N GLU A 102 -21.28 4.43 2.04
CA GLU A 102 -21.66 4.07 0.67
C GLU A 102 -21.31 5.14 -0.35
N THR A 103 -21.22 6.40 0.07
CA THR A 103 -20.85 7.53 -0.79
C THR A 103 -19.34 7.64 -0.99
N THR A 104 -18.53 6.91 -0.20
CA THR A 104 -17.07 6.95 -0.34
C THR A 104 -16.65 6.32 -1.67
N ASN A 105 -16.05 7.13 -2.53
CA ASN A 105 -15.64 6.74 -3.89
C ASN A 105 -14.13 6.79 -4.13
N VAL A 106 -13.37 7.45 -3.24
CA VAL A 106 -11.91 7.42 -3.19
C VAL A 106 -11.48 6.97 -1.81
N TRP A 107 -10.86 5.81 -1.71
CA TRP A 107 -10.49 5.25 -0.40
C TRP A 107 -9.14 4.55 -0.42
N GLY A 108 -8.60 4.32 0.74
CA GLY A 108 -7.31 3.67 0.92
C GLY A 108 -6.63 4.06 2.21
N PHE A 109 -5.33 3.95 2.26
CA PHE A 109 -4.59 4.25 3.48
C PHE A 109 -3.14 4.65 3.20
N LYS A 110 -2.51 5.21 4.22
CA LYS A 110 -1.10 5.52 4.28
C LYS A 110 -0.41 4.55 5.23
N GLU A 111 0.69 3.92 4.78
CA GLU A 111 1.49 3.02 5.62
C GLU A 111 2.99 3.29 5.42
N ILE A 112 3.77 3.03 6.47
CA ILE A 112 5.21 3.28 6.51
C ILE A 112 6.03 2.03 6.86
N ARG A 113 5.38 0.89 7.10
CA ARG A 113 6.01 -0.37 7.53
C ARG A 113 6.29 -1.27 6.34
N TYR A 114 7.29 -0.86 5.54
CA TYR A 114 7.70 -1.56 4.32
C TYR A 114 9.15 -2.08 4.36
N ASP A 115 9.74 -2.10 5.54
CA ASP A 115 11.05 -2.68 5.80
C ASP A 115 11.06 -4.22 5.78
N ASN A 116 12.26 -4.82 5.81
CA ASN A 116 12.44 -6.26 5.92
C ASN A 116 11.67 -7.10 4.88
N GLY A 117 11.59 -6.62 3.64
CA GLY A 117 10.91 -7.31 2.55
C GLY A 117 9.40 -7.07 2.48
N ASN A 118 8.84 -6.28 3.39
CA ASN A 118 7.42 -5.94 3.42
C ASN A 118 6.96 -5.11 2.20
N ILE A 119 7.89 -4.58 1.41
CA ILE A 119 7.58 -3.86 0.17
C ILE A 119 6.78 -4.73 -0.83
N ASN A 120 6.91 -6.06 -0.75
CA ASN A 120 6.14 -6.99 -1.58
C ASN A 120 4.63 -6.96 -1.29
N TYR A 121 4.21 -6.55 -0.10
CA TYR A 121 2.78 -6.38 0.20
C TYR A 121 2.10 -5.35 -0.71
N ILE A 122 2.85 -4.40 -1.26
CA ILE A 122 2.30 -3.46 -2.25
C ILE A 122 1.84 -4.21 -3.52
N LYS A 123 2.62 -5.20 -3.98
CA LYS A 123 2.25 -6.04 -5.14
C LYS A 123 1.05 -6.92 -4.82
N GLU A 124 1.03 -7.55 -3.66
CA GLU A 124 -0.06 -8.41 -3.23
C GLU A 124 -1.36 -7.61 -3.05
N PHE A 125 -1.27 -6.39 -2.51
CA PHE A 125 -2.42 -5.48 -2.45
C PHE A 125 -2.92 -5.12 -3.86
N LYS A 126 -2.02 -4.79 -4.78
CA LYS A 126 -2.34 -4.50 -6.18
C LYS A 126 -2.93 -5.71 -6.90
N GLU A 127 -2.51 -6.92 -6.56
CA GLU A 127 -3.09 -8.16 -7.08
C GLU A 127 -4.54 -8.36 -6.62
N LEU A 128 -4.82 -8.07 -5.35
CA LEU A 128 -6.18 -8.10 -4.82
C LEU A 128 -7.06 -6.98 -5.38
N PHE A 129 -6.50 -5.78 -5.57
CA PHE A 129 -7.20 -4.59 -6.04
C PHE A 129 -6.49 -4.01 -7.27
N PRO A 130 -6.74 -4.55 -8.47
CA PRO A 130 -6.02 -4.15 -9.69
C PRO A 130 -6.15 -2.67 -10.06
N GLU A 131 -7.20 -1.99 -9.61
CA GLU A 131 -7.47 -0.57 -9.82
C GLU A 131 -6.61 0.36 -8.94
N THR A 132 -5.89 -0.17 -7.95
CA THR A 132 -5.11 0.62 -6.99
C THR A 132 -4.06 1.49 -7.69
N LYS A 133 -4.04 2.77 -7.36
CA LYS A 133 -2.95 3.71 -7.64
C LYS A 133 -2.06 3.82 -6.41
N VAL A 134 -0.76 3.66 -6.58
CA VAL A 134 0.21 3.70 -5.47
C VAL A 134 1.04 4.96 -5.58
N ILE A 135 1.10 5.73 -4.49
CA ILE A 135 1.98 6.89 -4.38
C ILE A 135 3.09 6.53 -3.39
N ILE A 136 4.31 6.53 -3.87
CA ILE A 136 5.49 6.31 -3.05
C ILE A 136 6.05 7.67 -2.67
N GLN A 137 6.13 7.94 -1.37
CA GLN A 137 6.67 9.18 -0.85
C GLN A 137 7.84 8.95 0.07
N VAL A 138 8.96 9.54 -0.28
CA VAL A 138 10.18 9.58 0.52
C VAL A 138 10.55 11.01 0.90
N ARG A 139 11.60 11.19 1.66
CA ARG A 139 12.19 12.50 1.90
C ARG A 139 13.57 12.58 1.23
N ALA A 140 13.78 13.58 0.39
CA ALA A 140 15.06 13.75 -0.31
C ALA A 140 16.17 14.13 0.68
N ASN A 141 15.86 15.01 1.65
CA ASN A 141 16.79 15.36 2.72
C ASN A 141 16.74 14.33 3.85
N ILE A 142 17.41 13.18 3.64
CA ILE A 142 17.49 12.11 4.64
C ILE A 142 18.27 12.51 5.91
N GLN A 143 19.17 13.47 5.81
CA GLN A 143 19.86 14.05 6.98
C GLN A 143 18.84 14.69 7.92
N ALA A 144 17.98 15.57 7.40
CA ALA A 144 16.92 16.19 8.18
C ALA A 144 15.89 15.16 8.69
N GLN A 145 15.63 14.12 7.92
CA GLN A 145 14.73 13.03 8.33
C GLN A 145 15.31 12.23 9.49
N SER A 146 16.59 11.89 9.44
CA SER A 146 17.28 11.12 10.52
C SER A 146 17.40 11.91 11.83
N GLN A 147 17.32 13.23 11.78
CA GLN A 147 17.34 14.10 12.97
C GLN A 147 15.93 14.30 13.57
N SER A 148 14.87 13.75 12.96
CA SER A 148 13.52 13.81 13.55
C SER A 148 13.48 13.03 14.86
N ASN A 149 12.52 13.41 15.74
CA ASN A 149 12.42 12.81 17.06
C ASN A 149 12.37 11.27 17.05
N TRP A 150 11.84 10.69 16.00
CA TRP A 150 11.69 9.24 15.87
C TRP A 150 13.02 8.53 15.60
N PHE A 151 13.86 9.12 14.75
CA PHE A 151 15.14 8.52 14.34
C PHE A 151 16.34 9.04 15.13
N LYS A 152 16.18 10.13 15.87
CA LYS A 152 17.29 10.85 16.53
C LYS A 152 18.17 9.97 17.43
N LYS A 153 17.60 8.91 18.00
CA LYS A 153 18.34 7.99 18.90
C LYS A 153 18.91 6.78 18.17
N ASP A 154 18.54 6.57 16.91
CA ASP A 154 19.03 5.43 16.13
C ASP A 154 20.30 5.81 15.36
N LYS A 155 21.41 5.24 15.73
CA LYS A 155 22.72 5.46 15.09
C LYS A 155 22.74 4.99 13.62
N ASN A 156 21.87 4.07 13.25
CA ASN A 156 21.78 3.48 11.91
C ASN A 156 20.70 4.15 11.04
N ALA A 157 20.01 5.16 11.55
CA ALA A 157 18.88 5.80 10.88
C ALA A 157 19.19 6.23 9.44
N LEU A 158 20.35 6.83 9.19
CA LEU A 158 20.76 7.25 7.84
C LEU A 158 20.89 6.05 6.88
N GLN A 159 21.54 5.00 7.32
CA GLN A 159 21.73 3.78 6.52
C GLN A 159 20.38 3.12 6.25
N TYR A 160 19.54 2.98 7.28
CA TYR A 160 18.19 2.44 7.17
C TYR A 160 17.34 3.22 6.15
N LEU A 161 17.29 4.56 6.28
CA LEU A 161 16.52 5.41 5.39
C LEU A 161 17.02 5.36 3.95
N ASN A 162 18.35 5.33 3.75
CA ASN A 162 18.95 5.16 2.42
C ASN A 162 18.53 3.85 1.78
N THR A 163 18.64 2.75 2.52
CA THR A 163 18.30 1.41 2.03
C THR A 163 16.83 1.37 1.62
N LEU A 164 15.93 1.82 2.49
CA LEU A 164 14.49 1.80 2.22
C LEU A 164 14.09 2.74 1.08
N ASN A 165 14.70 3.93 0.98
CA ASN A 165 14.45 4.85 -0.14
C ASN A 165 14.90 4.23 -1.48
N ASN A 166 16.03 3.52 -1.50
CA ASN A 166 16.51 2.81 -2.69
C ASN A 166 15.58 1.65 -3.06
N GLU A 167 15.08 0.89 -2.09
CA GLU A 167 14.09 -0.18 -2.32
C GLU A 167 12.81 0.41 -2.93
N PHE A 168 12.29 1.51 -2.41
CA PHE A 168 11.14 2.21 -2.97
C PHE A 168 11.39 2.73 -4.38
N TYR A 169 12.56 3.30 -4.63
CA TYR A 169 12.90 3.79 -5.96
C TYR A 169 13.02 2.64 -6.98
N ASN A 170 13.63 1.54 -6.60
CA ASN A 170 13.72 0.34 -7.42
C ASN A 170 12.34 -0.26 -7.69
N PHE A 171 11.49 -0.33 -6.66
CA PHE A 171 10.12 -0.77 -6.80
C PHE A 171 9.32 0.11 -7.78
N TYR A 172 9.41 1.43 -7.64
CA TYR A 172 8.81 2.39 -8.56
C TYR A 172 9.28 2.16 -10.00
N ASN A 173 10.58 2.01 -10.22
CA ASN A 173 11.13 1.81 -11.56
C ASN A 173 10.58 0.57 -12.27
N GLN A 174 10.25 -0.46 -11.52
CA GLN A 174 9.66 -1.69 -12.02
C GLN A 174 8.13 -1.61 -12.22
N ASN A 175 7.46 -0.58 -11.67
CA ASN A 175 6.00 -0.51 -11.58
C ASN A 175 5.44 0.88 -11.95
N LYS A 176 6.09 1.61 -12.87
CA LYS A 176 5.75 3.01 -13.22
C LYS A 176 4.33 3.21 -13.73
N GLU A 177 3.71 2.18 -14.29
CA GLU A 177 2.37 2.25 -14.88
C GLU A 177 1.29 2.53 -13.83
N TRP A 178 1.49 2.04 -12.59
CA TRP A 178 0.53 2.16 -11.50
C TRP A 178 1.13 2.74 -10.22
N CYS A 179 2.39 3.20 -10.27
CA CYS A 179 3.08 3.89 -9.19
C CYS A 179 3.47 5.30 -9.58
N TYR A 180 3.32 6.24 -8.65
CA TYR A 180 3.85 7.60 -8.71
C TYR A 180 4.89 7.80 -7.62
N PHE A 181 6.06 8.30 -7.98
CA PHE A 181 7.14 8.56 -7.01
C PHE A 181 7.27 10.05 -6.75
N THR A 182 7.25 10.43 -5.48
CA THR A 182 7.42 11.84 -5.06
C THR A 182 8.28 11.96 -3.81
N THR A 183 8.68 13.17 -3.49
CA THR A 183 9.38 13.48 -2.24
C THR A 183 8.62 14.50 -1.41
N PHE A 184 8.94 14.59 -0.13
CA PHE A 184 8.39 15.61 0.77
C PHE A 184 8.59 17.02 0.19
N GLU A 185 9.76 17.30 -0.32
CA GLU A 185 10.13 18.62 -0.85
C GLU A 185 9.29 18.99 -2.08
N LYS A 186 8.89 18.00 -2.89
CA LYS A 186 8.03 18.20 -4.07
C LYS A 186 6.57 18.47 -3.73
N MET A 187 6.16 18.30 -2.47
CA MET A 187 4.79 18.69 -2.07
C MET A 187 4.58 20.21 -2.08
N PHE A 188 5.65 20.98 -2.02
CA PHE A 188 5.60 22.44 -2.13
C PHE A 188 5.64 22.93 -3.59
N ASP A 189 5.85 22.03 -4.55
CA ASP A 189 5.74 22.29 -5.97
C ASP A 189 4.31 22.01 -6.46
N LYS A 190 3.59 23.08 -6.82
CA LYS A 190 2.22 23.02 -7.32
C LYS A 190 2.07 22.08 -8.52
N ALA A 191 3.04 22.11 -9.44
CA ALA A 191 3.02 21.29 -10.64
C ALA A 191 3.10 19.80 -10.27
N ASN A 192 3.93 19.44 -9.27
CA ASN A 192 4.01 18.07 -8.79
C ASN A 192 2.72 17.61 -8.10
N VAL A 193 2.13 18.45 -7.24
CA VAL A 193 0.87 18.10 -6.58
C VAL A 193 -0.25 17.92 -7.60
N LYS A 194 -0.34 18.79 -8.61
CA LYS A 194 -1.31 18.64 -9.70
C LYS A 194 -1.15 17.30 -10.43
N LYS A 195 0.08 16.88 -10.73
CA LYS A 195 0.37 15.57 -11.33
C LYS A 195 -0.08 14.40 -10.45
N ILE A 196 -0.03 14.54 -9.12
CA ILE A 196 -0.56 13.51 -8.21
C ILE A 196 -2.08 13.37 -8.40
N PHE A 197 -2.83 14.48 -8.47
CA PHE A 197 -4.27 14.45 -8.74
C PHE A 197 -4.60 13.89 -10.11
N GLU A 198 -3.81 14.21 -11.14
CA GLU A 198 -3.93 13.62 -12.47
C GLU A 198 -3.67 12.10 -12.43
N PHE A 199 -2.63 11.67 -11.74
CA PHE A 199 -2.27 10.26 -11.61
C PHE A 199 -3.37 9.42 -10.93
N ILE A 200 -4.02 9.96 -9.90
CA ILE A 200 -5.15 9.29 -9.24
C ILE A 200 -6.50 9.58 -9.92
N GLU A 201 -6.48 10.24 -11.09
CA GLU A 201 -7.66 10.53 -11.91
C GLU A 201 -8.71 11.38 -11.18
N CYS A 202 -8.24 12.37 -10.39
CA CYS A 202 -9.06 13.28 -9.60
C CYS A 202 -8.70 14.76 -9.83
N GLN A 203 -8.18 15.09 -11.01
CA GLN A 203 -7.68 16.44 -11.36
C GLN A 203 -8.72 17.54 -11.19
N GLU A 204 -10.01 17.23 -11.34
CA GLU A 204 -11.14 18.14 -11.17
C GLU A 204 -11.30 18.62 -9.71
N HIS A 205 -10.72 17.90 -8.77
CA HIS A 205 -10.78 18.23 -7.34
C HIS A 205 -9.51 18.94 -6.83
N TYR A 206 -8.56 19.27 -7.73
CA TYR A 206 -7.37 20.02 -7.34
C TYR A 206 -7.76 21.43 -6.90
N ASP A 207 -7.48 21.76 -5.62
CA ASP A 207 -7.77 23.06 -5.02
C ASP A 207 -6.50 23.63 -4.38
N GLU A 208 -5.87 24.57 -5.09
CA GLU A 208 -4.62 25.19 -4.67
C GLU A 208 -4.74 25.90 -3.31
N ASN A 209 -5.86 26.53 -3.02
CA ASN A 209 -6.05 27.27 -1.78
C ASN A 209 -6.13 26.33 -0.57
N LYS A 210 -6.91 25.24 -0.71
CA LYS A 210 -6.98 24.22 0.34
C LYS A 210 -5.63 23.54 0.57
N ILE A 211 -4.92 23.22 -0.50
CA ILE A 211 -3.58 22.60 -0.43
C ILE A 211 -2.62 23.54 0.28
N LYS A 212 -2.59 24.82 -0.07
CA LYS A 212 -1.76 25.83 0.60
C LYS A 212 -2.09 25.91 2.09
N GLN A 213 -3.36 25.95 2.47
CA GLN A 213 -3.76 25.94 3.90
C GLN A 213 -3.23 24.70 4.65
N ILE A 214 -3.22 23.53 4.02
CA ILE A 214 -2.66 22.31 4.61
C ILE A 214 -1.14 22.42 4.78
N LEU A 215 -0.44 22.96 3.79
CA LEU A 215 1.01 23.10 3.82
C LEU A 215 1.48 24.17 4.82
N ASP A 216 0.74 25.27 4.95
CA ASP A 216 1.03 26.35 5.90
C ASP A 216 0.75 25.93 7.35
N ASN A 217 -0.22 25.06 7.58
CA ASN A 217 -0.52 24.46 8.88
C ASN A 217 0.41 23.26 9.13
N ASN A 218 1.69 23.54 9.32
CA ASN A 218 2.65 22.49 9.71
C ASN A 218 2.13 21.73 10.92
N ILE A 219 2.01 20.42 10.79
CA ILE A 219 1.82 19.55 11.93
C ILE A 219 3.10 19.69 12.76
N LYS A 220 3.00 20.43 13.85
CA LYS A 220 4.03 20.41 14.89
C LYS A 220 3.92 19.05 15.56
N ASP A 221 4.76 18.12 15.13
CA ASP A 221 4.96 16.82 15.79
C ASP A 221 5.88 16.95 16.98
#